data_94e02945d884712d6bfedc53cc02e0af
#
_entry.id   94e02945d884712d6bfedc53cc02e0af
#
_cell.length_a   1.000
_cell.length_b   1.000
_cell.length_c   1.000
_cell.angle_alpha   90.00
_cell.angle_beta   90.00
_cell.angle_gamma   90.00
#
_symmetry.space_group_name_H-M   'P 1'
#
loop_
_entity.id
_entity.type
_entity.pdbx_description
1 polymer ?
#
loop_
_entity_poly.entity_id
_entity_poly.type
_entity_poly.pdbx_seq_one_letter_code
_entity_poly.pdbx_strand_id
1 'polypeptide(L)'
;MNPDTRFGPVLRTLLVGLALALGLPSASSWGACTAGTPLANVVEATPTADFTANSDGTVFHLKTGLMWKRCAEGLSGAACGTGTATQMTWANALAAAVAANSANFAGHSDWRLPNIKELSSIVETCGSNPAINTALFPNTPNTPNTAVFWSATSGGLVPNFSRFVTFRDGAGENNGNTLFLAARLVRGGQPSDSFDSLNNTGCTLDIDGNGVIDALTDGLLSLRAQFGLKGTAVTTGAIGAGATRTTWAQIRVYLNANCGTNFLP
;
A
#
# COMPACT_ATOMS: atom_id res chain seq x y z
N MET A 1 81.40 -47.80 -13.38
CA MET A 1 80.86 -48.69 -14.37
C MET A 1 79.44 -48.28 -14.65
N ASN A 2 79.24 -47.65 -15.82
CA ASN A 2 77.89 -47.35 -16.36
C ASN A 2 77.36 -48.64 -16.99
N PRO A 3 76.08 -48.90 -17.10
CA PRO A 3 75.47 -48.53 -18.37
C PRO A 3 73.99 -48.00 -18.26
N ASP A 4 73.75 -47.13 -19.22
CA ASP A 4 72.48 -46.76 -19.82
C ASP A 4 71.43 -47.82 -19.92
N THR A 5 70.18 -47.41 -19.69
CA THR A 5 69.04 -47.90 -20.46
C THR A 5 68.00 -46.82 -20.68
N ARG A 6 67.79 -46.46 -21.93
CA ARG A 6 66.75 -45.56 -22.47
C ARG A 6 65.39 -46.25 -22.34
N PHE A 7 64.36 -45.53 -21.91
CA PHE A 7 62.98 -45.87 -22.21
C PHE A 7 62.29 -44.67 -22.87
N GLY A 8 61.64 -44.99 -23.95
CA GLY A 8 60.99 -44.07 -24.89
C GLY A 8 59.70 -43.42 -24.37
N PRO A 9 59.08 -42.56 -25.18
CA PRO A 9 58.02 -41.63 -24.72
C PRO A 9 56.70 -42.38 -24.59
N VAL A 10 56.11 -42.32 -23.38
CA VAL A 10 54.78 -42.81 -23.08
C VAL A 10 53.77 -41.73 -23.49
N LEU A 11 52.94 -42.15 -24.41
CA LEU A 11 51.77 -41.47 -24.95
C LEU A 11 50.89 -40.86 -23.83
N ARG A 12 50.81 -39.53 -23.73
CA ARG A 12 49.87 -38.85 -22.87
C ARG A 12 48.48 -38.86 -23.50
N THR A 13 47.63 -39.76 -23.06
CA THR A 13 46.19 -39.75 -23.38
C THR A 13 45.55 -38.56 -22.71
N LEU A 14 45.10 -37.58 -23.48
CA LEU A 14 44.23 -36.49 -23.03
C LEU A 14 42.85 -37.07 -22.67
N LEU A 15 42.56 -37.21 -21.40
CA LEU A 15 41.20 -37.35 -20.90
C LEU A 15 40.53 -35.96 -20.90
N VAL A 16 39.74 -35.69 -21.94
CA VAL A 16 38.82 -34.58 -21.96
C VAL A 16 37.69 -34.95 -21.01
N GLY A 17 37.78 -34.46 -19.78
CA GLY A 17 36.70 -34.54 -18.80
C GLY A 17 35.55 -33.61 -19.22
N LEU A 18 34.48 -34.21 -19.73
CA LEU A 18 33.20 -33.54 -19.92
C LEU A 18 32.60 -33.20 -18.56
N ALA A 19 32.85 -32.00 -18.06
CA ALA A 19 32.20 -31.47 -16.88
C ALA A 19 30.73 -31.20 -17.25
N LEU A 20 29.83 -32.11 -16.88
CA LEU A 20 28.39 -31.85 -16.83
C LEU A 20 28.20 -30.76 -15.79
N ALA A 21 27.98 -29.51 -16.23
CA ALA A 21 27.48 -28.45 -15.41
C ALA A 21 26.02 -28.77 -15.07
N LEU A 22 25.83 -29.50 -13.98
CA LEU A 22 24.53 -29.55 -13.30
C LEU A 22 24.23 -28.12 -12.89
N GLY A 23 23.35 -27.45 -13.65
CA GLY A 23 22.77 -26.17 -13.29
C GLY A 23 22.06 -26.33 -11.93
N LEU A 24 22.74 -25.95 -10.86
CA LEU A 24 22.09 -25.75 -9.59
C LEU A 24 21.01 -24.68 -9.83
N PRO A 25 19.75 -24.94 -9.42
CA PRO A 25 18.73 -23.90 -9.50
C PRO A 25 19.30 -22.68 -8.77
N SER A 26 19.33 -21.56 -9.47
CA SER A 26 19.69 -20.27 -8.88
C SER A 26 18.89 -20.15 -7.59
N ALA A 27 19.57 -20.08 -6.45
CA ALA A 27 18.92 -19.74 -5.20
C ALA A 27 18.14 -18.48 -5.48
N SER A 28 16.81 -18.54 -5.39
CA SER A 28 15.96 -17.37 -5.46
C SER A 28 16.56 -16.39 -4.48
N SER A 29 17.07 -15.26 -4.95
CA SER A 29 17.55 -14.21 -4.07
C SER A 29 16.32 -13.69 -3.34
N TRP A 30 16.09 -14.21 -2.13
CA TRP A 30 15.14 -13.63 -1.20
C TRP A 30 15.57 -12.17 -1.07
N GLY A 31 14.68 -11.23 -1.37
CA GLY A 31 14.98 -9.81 -1.30
C GLY A 31 15.63 -9.50 0.05
N ALA A 32 16.66 -8.69 0.05
CA ALA A 32 17.29 -8.26 1.29
C ALA A 32 16.26 -7.46 2.08
N CYS A 33 16.07 -7.80 3.36
CA CYS A 33 15.15 -7.09 4.25
C CYS A 33 15.54 -5.60 4.31
N THR A 34 14.59 -4.72 3.98
CA THR A 34 14.77 -3.26 3.95
C THR A 34 14.33 -2.58 5.25
N ALA A 35 13.86 -3.32 6.24
CA ALA A 35 13.58 -2.82 7.60
C ALA A 35 14.88 -2.53 8.38
N GLY A 36 14.75 -1.83 9.51
CA GLY A 36 15.89 -1.37 10.30
C GLY A 36 16.82 -2.49 10.78
N THR A 37 16.31 -3.46 11.54
CA THR A 37 17.07 -4.64 12.00
C THR A 37 16.46 -5.90 11.40
N PRO A 38 17.13 -6.54 10.42
CA PRO A 38 16.58 -7.71 9.72
C PRO A 38 16.42 -8.94 10.63
N LEU A 39 15.37 -9.70 10.39
CA LEU A 39 15.12 -11.02 10.95
C LEU A 39 15.55 -12.09 9.95
N ALA A 40 16.29 -13.10 10.42
CA ALA A 40 16.76 -14.18 9.56
C ALA A 40 15.58 -15.02 9.02
N ASN A 41 15.60 -15.32 7.72
CA ASN A 41 14.62 -16.18 7.05
C ASN A 41 13.17 -15.66 7.02
N VAL A 42 12.96 -14.38 7.23
CA VAL A 42 11.66 -13.73 7.05
C VAL A 42 11.63 -13.00 5.72
N VAL A 43 10.60 -13.26 4.92
CA VAL A 43 10.39 -12.63 3.61
C VAL A 43 9.92 -11.20 3.80
N GLU A 44 10.38 -10.27 2.95
CA GLU A 44 9.86 -8.91 2.89
C GLU A 44 8.34 -8.92 2.64
N ALA A 45 7.60 -8.19 3.49
CA ALA A 45 6.18 -7.95 3.30
C ALA A 45 5.92 -6.75 2.39
N THR A 46 6.82 -5.78 2.41
CA THR A 46 6.73 -4.51 1.65
C THR A 46 7.99 -4.27 0.82
N PRO A 47 8.29 -5.14 -0.19
CA PRO A 47 9.49 -5.00 -1.01
C PRO A 47 9.48 -3.66 -1.76
N THR A 48 10.64 -3.06 -1.93
CA THR A 48 10.79 -1.77 -2.62
C THR A 48 10.18 -1.77 -4.03
N ALA A 49 10.15 -2.93 -4.70
CA ALA A 49 9.56 -3.08 -6.03
C ALA A 49 8.03 -2.86 -6.07
N ASP A 50 7.34 -2.95 -4.94
CA ASP A 50 5.90 -2.68 -4.83
C ASP A 50 5.58 -1.18 -4.73
N PHE A 51 6.59 -0.32 -4.76
CA PHE A 51 6.43 1.12 -4.56
C PHE A 51 7.16 1.94 -5.63
N THR A 52 6.69 3.16 -5.81
CA THR A 52 7.37 4.20 -6.58
C THR A 52 7.65 5.40 -5.68
N ALA A 53 8.92 5.71 -5.45
CA ALA A 53 9.32 6.91 -4.73
C ALA A 53 9.37 8.09 -5.71
N ASN A 54 8.59 9.14 -5.45
CA ASN A 54 8.51 10.33 -6.27
C ASN A 54 9.48 11.43 -5.76
N SER A 55 9.86 12.34 -6.63
CA SER A 55 10.76 13.47 -6.28
C SER A 55 10.06 14.56 -5.45
N ASP A 56 8.73 14.56 -5.41
CA ASP A 56 7.88 15.54 -4.71
C ASP A 56 7.67 15.22 -3.20
N GLY A 57 8.36 14.22 -2.68
CA GLY A 57 8.24 13.79 -1.28
C GLY A 57 7.12 12.81 -1.02
N THR A 58 6.63 12.14 -2.06
CA THR A 58 5.61 11.09 -1.95
C THR A 58 6.17 9.70 -2.29
N VAL A 59 5.45 8.67 -1.84
CA VAL A 59 5.69 7.26 -2.17
C VAL A 59 4.37 6.63 -2.57
N PHE A 60 4.28 6.12 -3.79
CA PHE A 60 3.08 5.45 -4.29
C PHE A 60 3.20 3.94 -4.11
N HIS A 61 2.19 3.32 -3.50
CA HIS A 61 2.13 1.88 -3.28
C HIS A 61 1.31 1.21 -4.39
N LEU A 62 1.96 0.48 -5.28
CA LEU A 62 1.38 -0.11 -6.48
C LEU A 62 0.24 -1.09 -6.18
N LYS A 63 0.35 -1.86 -5.09
CA LYS A 63 -0.66 -2.88 -4.72
C LYS A 63 -1.95 -2.29 -4.15
N THR A 64 -1.86 -1.19 -3.43
CA THR A 64 -3.03 -0.59 -2.75
C THR A 64 -3.57 0.65 -3.47
N GLY A 65 -2.80 1.22 -4.40
CA GLY A 65 -3.12 2.51 -5.02
C GLY A 65 -3.00 3.70 -4.07
N LEU A 66 -2.43 3.50 -2.88
CA LEU A 66 -2.22 4.55 -1.89
C LEU A 66 -0.98 5.37 -2.22
N MET A 67 -1.07 6.68 -2.05
CA MET A 67 0.08 7.57 -2.08
C MET A 67 0.33 8.11 -0.67
N TRP A 68 1.55 7.92 -0.19
CA TRP A 68 1.99 8.27 1.16
C TRP A 68 2.86 9.51 1.16
N LYS A 69 2.77 10.34 2.18
CA LYS A 69 3.88 11.25 2.48
C LYS A 69 5.10 10.42 2.89
N ARG A 70 6.22 10.66 2.22
CA ARG A 70 7.47 9.95 2.48
C ARG A 70 7.97 10.13 3.91
N CYS A 71 7.90 11.36 4.40
CA CYS A 71 8.31 11.72 5.74
C CYS A 71 7.14 11.66 6.73
N ALA A 72 7.42 11.31 7.99
CA ALA A 72 6.49 11.56 9.09
C ALA A 72 6.26 13.06 9.25
N GLU A 73 5.12 13.45 9.81
CA GLU A 73 4.81 14.86 10.06
C GLU A 73 5.88 15.53 10.95
N GLY A 74 6.29 16.73 10.56
CA GLY A 74 7.39 17.48 11.18
C GLY A 74 8.77 17.20 10.57
N LEU A 75 8.90 16.15 9.75
CA LEU A 75 10.12 15.85 9.00
C LEU A 75 9.99 16.28 7.54
N SER A 76 11.11 16.64 6.92
CA SER A 76 11.16 17.08 5.53
C SER A 76 12.50 16.73 4.86
N GLY A 77 12.60 17.05 3.56
CA GLY A 77 13.76 16.74 2.73
C GLY A 77 13.74 15.32 2.15
N ALA A 78 14.58 15.06 1.16
CA ALA A 78 14.59 13.80 0.41
C ALA A 78 14.84 12.56 1.29
N ALA A 79 15.66 12.70 2.33
CA ALA A 79 15.93 11.66 3.32
C ALA A 79 15.16 11.84 4.62
N CYS A 80 14.16 12.73 4.68
CA CYS A 80 13.42 13.07 5.91
C CYS A 80 14.34 13.48 7.08
N GLY A 81 15.49 14.07 6.77
CA GLY A 81 16.53 14.39 7.75
C GLY A 81 16.44 15.83 8.31
N THR A 82 15.48 16.62 7.87
CA THR A 82 15.28 18.00 8.32
C THR A 82 14.06 18.09 9.23
N GLY A 83 14.21 18.74 10.38
CA GLY A 83 13.16 18.87 11.39
C GLY A 83 13.16 17.74 12.42
N THR A 84 12.05 17.61 13.14
CA THR A 84 11.82 16.57 14.13
C THR A 84 10.41 16.02 13.95
N ALA A 85 10.25 14.69 14.03
CA ALA A 85 8.93 14.06 13.94
C ALA A 85 8.03 14.61 15.05
N THR A 86 6.93 15.23 14.65
CA THR A 86 6.00 15.89 15.57
C THR A 86 5.15 14.83 16.26
N GLN A 87 5.19 14.86 17.60
CA GLN A 87 4.29 14.08 18.43
C GLN A 87 3.04 14.91 18.70
N MET A 88 1.85 14.36 18.45
CA MET A 88 0.61 15.09 18.48
C MET A 88 -0.56 14.24 18.98
N THR A 89 -1.59 14.88 19.53
CA THR A 89 -2.84 14.21 19.87
C THR A 89 -3.55 13.73 18.62
N TRP A 90 -4.47 12.79 18.77
CA TRP A 90 -5.24 12.28 17.63
C TRP A 90 -5.99 13.38 16.85
N ALA A 91 -6.60 14.34 17.57
CA ALA A 91 -7.26 15.48 16.94
C ALA A 91 -6.29 16.33 16.11
N ASN A 92 -5.07 16.56 16.61
CA ASN A 92 -4.04 17.29 15.87
C ASN A 92 -3.49 16.50 14.69
N ALA A 93 -3.45 15.16 14.77
CA ALA A 93 -3.09 14.30 13.63
C ALA A 93 -4.13 14.39 12.49
N LEU A 94 -5.41 14.47 12.81
CA LEU A 94 -6.46 14.78 11.83
C LEU A 94 -6.30 16.19 11.25
N ALA A 95 -5.99 17.19 12.09
CA ALA A 95 -5.78 18.56 11.64
C ALA A 95 -4.52 18.72 10.76
N ALA A 96 -3.49 17.88 10.94
CA ALA A 96 -2.30 17.85 10.06
C ALA A 96 -2.66 17.56 8.61
N ALA A 97 -3.67 16.72 8.36
CA ALA A 97 -4.18 16.47 7.02
C ALA A 97 -4.81 17.75 6.41
N VAL A 98 -5.57 18.49 7.19
CA VAL A 98 -6.15 19.78 6.75
C VAL A 98 -5.05 20.78 6.38
N ALA A 99 -3.99 20.84 7.18
CA ALA A 99 -2.84 21.70 6.90
C ALA A 99 -2.11 21.30 5.62
N ALA A 100 -1.88 19.98 5.38
CA ALA A 100 -1.26 19.48 4.16
C ALA A 100 -2.12 19.81 2.91
N ASN A 101 -3.44 19.69 3.02
CA ASN A 101 -4.39 20.03 1.96
C ASN A 101 -4.39 21.52 1.65
N SER A 102 -4.40 22.38 2.67
CA SER A 102 -4.30 23.82 2.51
C SER A 102 -2.99 24.27 1.88
N ALA A 103 -1.90 23.56 2.16
CA ALA A 103 -0.58 23.79 1.57
C ALA A 103 -0.45 23.18 0.16
N ASN A 104 -1.47 22.49 -0.34
CA ASN A 104 -1.45 21.77 -1.62
C ASN A 104 -0.20 20.87 -1.76
N PHE A 105 0.10 20.10 -0.69
CA PHE A 105 1.32 19.29 -0.63
C PHE A 105 1.42 18.34 -1.81
N ALA A 106 2.56 18.36 -2.52
CA ALA A 106 2.80 17.59 -3.75
C ALA A 106 1.73 17.78 -4.83
N GLY A 107 1.06 18.96 -4.87
CA GLY A 107 0.00 19.26 -5.83
C GLY A 107 -1.36 18.63 -5.52
N HIS A 108 -1.57 18.16 -4.29
CA HIS A 108 -2.78 17.46 -3.88
C HIS A 108 -3.45 18.08 -2.65
N SER A 109 -4.78 17.99 -2.59
CA SER A 109 -5.62 18.56 -1.52
C SER A 109 -6.57 17.53 -0.87
N ASP A 110 -6.26 16.24 -1.00
CA ASP A 110 -7.05 15.10 -0.49
C ASP A 110 -6.25 14.22 0.47
N TRP A 111 -5.23 14.79 1.12
CA TRP A 111 -4.47 14.12 2.18
C TRP A 111 -5.34 13.86 3.40
N ARG A 112 -5.14 12.72 4.03
CA ARG A 112 -5.86 12.29 5.23
C ARG A 112 -4.98 11.46 6.14
N LEU A 113 -5.39 11.28 7.38
CA LEU A 113 -4.82 10.27 8.26
C LEU A 113 -5.22 8.88 7.74
N PRO A 114 -4.30 7.90 7.64
CA PRO A 114 -4.62 6.55 7.19
C PRO A 114 -5.53 5.83 8.17
N ASN A 115 -6.41 4.95 7.71
CA ASN A 115 -7.05 3.99 8.58
C ASN A 115 -6.05 2.92 9.07
N ILE A 116 -6.45 2.09 10.04
CA ILE A 116 -5.54 1.09 10.64
C ILE A 116 -5.02 0.07 9.63
N LYS A 117 -5.85 -0.38 8.68
CA LYS A 117 -5.46 -1.35 7.66
C LYS A 117 -4.48 -0.74 6.66
N GLU A 118 -4.73 0.49 6.25
CA GLU A 118 -3.82 1.24 5.38
C GLU A 118 -2.47 1.44 6.06
N LEU A 119 -2.46 1.91 7.32
CA LEU A 119 -1.22 2.10 8.05
C LEU A 119 -0.45 0.80 8.24
N SER A 120 -1.15 -0.31 8.49
CA SER A 120 -0.54 -1.64 8.57
C SER A 120 0.01 -2.13 7.22
N SER A 121 -0.49 -1.62 6.09
CA SER A 121 -0.03 -2.05 4.76
C SER A 121 1.39 -1.62 4.39
N ILE A 122 1.98 -0.71 5.17
CA ILE A 122 3.38 -0.29 5.02
C ILE A 122 4.28 -0.80 6.15
N VAL A 123 3.77 -1.71 6.98
CA VAL A 123 4.58 -2.42 7.98
C VAL A 123 5.44 -3.47 7.28
N GLU A 124 6.75 -3.44 7.55
CA GLU A 124 7.68 -4.45 7.08
C GLU A 124 7.93 -5.48 8.19
N THR A 125 7.61 -6.73 7.92
CA THR A 125 7.69 -7.81 8.91
C THR A 125 9.03 -8.56 8.91
N CYS A 126 9.87 -8.34 7.91
CA CYS A 126 11.20 -8.97 7.85
C CYS A 126 12.21 -8.37 8.85
N GLY A 127 11.84 -7.31 9.57
CA GLY A 127 12.72 -6.68 10.54
C GLY A 127 11.98 -5.73 11.50
N SER A 128 12.76 -5.09 12.34
CA SER A 128 12.26 -4.19 13.39
C SER A 128 13.20 -3.00 13.61
N ASN A 129 12.75 -2.00 14.36
CA ASN A 129 13.53 -0.81 14.74
C ASN A 129 14.14 -0.01 13.56
N PRO A 130 13.35 0.45 12.58
CA PRO A 130 11.91 0.34 12.46
C PRO A 130 11.43 -0.83 11.59
N ALA A 131 10.22 -1.31 11.83
CA ALA A 131 9.49 -2.29 11.05
C ALA A 131 8.79 -1.61 9.86
N ILE A 132 9.56 -1.02 8.98
CA ILE A 132 9.11 -0.34 7.76
C ILE A 132 10.26 -0.32 6.75
N ASN A 133 9.97 -0.30 5.47
CA ASN A 133 10.98 -0.17 4.43
C ASN A 133 11.69 1.19 4.51
N THR A 134 12.92 1.20 5.03
CA THR A 134 13.68 2.43 5.31
C THR A 134 14.24 3.11 4.05
N ALA A 135 14.32 2.40 2.92
CA ALA A 135 14.68 3.00 1.65
C ALA A 135 13.56 3.91 1.11
N LEU A 136 12.31 3.54 1.38
CA LEU A 136 11.12 4.29 0.97
C LEU A 136 10.70 5.33 2.00
N PHE A 137 10.79 5.00 3.30
CA PHE A 137 10.36 5.83 4.42
C PHE A 137 11.54 6.10 5.38
N PRO A 138 12.57 6.84 4.91
CA PRO A 138 13.78 7.08 5.69
C PRO A 138 13.47 7.88 6.96
N ASN A 139 14.34 7.75 7.95
CA ASN A 139 14.23 8.43 9.24
C ASN A 139 12.85 8.30 9.92
N THR A 140 12.12 7.20 9.66
CA THR A 140 10.92 6.89 10.43
C THR A 140 11.33 6.70 11.89
N PRO A 141 10.70 7.42 12.84
CA PRO A 141 11.00 7.27 14.28
C PRO A 141 10.90 5.83 14.74
N ASN A 142 11.86 5.37 15.55
CA ASN A 142 11.98 3.96 15.95
C ASN A 142 12.22 3.75 17.45
N THR A 143 12.23 4.79 18.24
CA THR A 143 12.34 4.64 19.71
C THR A 143 10.98 4.30 20.33
N PRO A 144 10.93 3.66 21.50
CA PRO A 144 9.68 3.19 22.11
C PRO A 144 8.56 4.22 22.18
N ASN A 145 8.91 5.48 22.40
CA ASN A 145 7.93 6.55 22.57
C ASN A 145 7.65 7.34 21.28
N THR A 146 8.43 7.17 20.22
CA THR A 146 8.30 7.94 18.96
C THR A 146 7.90 7.11 17.76
N ALA A 147 8.06 5.78 17.84
CA ALA A 147 7.75 4.86 16.75
C ALA A 147 6.25 4.62 16.53
N VAL A 148 5.38 5.21 17.33
CA VAL A 148 3.94 4.97 17.37
C VAL A 148 3.23 6.00 16.52
N PHE A 149 2.38 5.54 15.58
CA PHE A 149 1.73 6.39 14.59
C PHE A 149 0.21 6.24 14.66
N TRP A 150 -0.50 7.37 14.77
CA TRP A 150 -1.96 7.41 14.75
C TRP A 150 -2.55 6.88 13.45
N SER A 151 -3.66 6.16 13.57
CA SER A 151 -4.60 5.95 12.45
C SER A 151 -5.90 6.75 12.66
N ALA A 152 -6.66 6.93 11.59
CA ALA A 152 -7.99 7.56 11.67
C ALA A 152 -9.04 6.64 12.31
N THR A 153 -8.74 5.35 12.49
CA THR A 153 -9.68 4.37 13.02
C THR A 153 -9.90 4.56 14.52
N SER A 154 -11.15 4.71 14.92
CA SER A 154 -11.53 4.78 16.34
C SER A 154 -11.21 3.49 17.08
N GLY A 155 -11.07 3.55 18.40
CA GLY A 155 -10.82 2.40 19.27
C GLY A 155 -12.02 1.47 19.49
N GLY A 156 -13.07 1.62 18.69
CA GLY A 156 -14.28 0.78 18.76
C GLY A 156 -15.14 1.12 19.96
N LEU A 157 -15.37 0.14 20.86
CA LEU A 157 -16.26 0.30 21.99
C LEU A 157 -15.72 1.16 23.15
N VAL A 158 -14.47 1.61 23.08
CA VAL A 158 -13.85 2.44 24.10
C VAL A 158 -13.88 3.91 23.66
N PRO A 159 -14.70 4.76 24.27
CA PRO A 159 -14.76 6.19 23.94
C PRO A 159 -13.40 6.87 24.13
N ASN A 160 -13.09 7.84 23.28
CA ASN A 160 -11.84 8.62 23.32
C ASN A 160 -10.55 7.79 23.12
N PHE A 161 -10.65 6.62 22.48
CA PHE A 161 -9.52 5.82 22.05
C PHE A 161 -9.48 5.75 20.53
N SER A 162 -8.28 5.72 19.97
CA SER A 162 -8.04 5.50 18.54
C SER A 162 -6.93 4.47 18.34
N ARG A 163 -6.98 3.82 17.18
CA ARG A 163 -6.01 2.79 16.83
C ARG A 163 -4.70 3.42 16.33
N PHE A 164 -3.62 2.70 16.56
CA PHE A 164 -2.29 3.08 16.11
C PHE A 164 -1.49 1.86 15.62
N VAL A 165 -0.40 2.12 14.92
CA VAL A 165 0.65 1.13 14.61
C VAL A 165 1.96 1.61 15.21
N THR A 166 2.72 0.73 15.82
CA THR A 166 4.10 1.00 16.18
C THR A 166 5.04 0.49 15.10
N PHE A 167 5.81 1.37 14.50
CA PHE A 167 6.86 0.96 13.56
C PHE A 167 8.12 0.47 14.26
N ARG A 168 8.13 0.31 15.56
CA ARG A 168 9.21 -0.37 16.24
C ARG A 168 9.25 -1.87 15.86
N ASP A 169 8.08 -2.51 15.86
CA ASP A 169 7.90 -3.95 15.67
C ASP A 169 6.70 -4.34 14.79
N GLY A 170 5.93 -3.35 14.32
CA GLY A 170 4.76 -3.55 13.48
C GLY A 170 3.46 -3.85 14.23
N ALA A 171 3.45 -3.85 15.56
CA ALA A 171 2.24 -4.10 16.34
C ALA A 171 1.20 -2.99 16.16
N GLY A 172 -0.08 -3.37 16.23
CA GLY A 172 -1.21 -2.43 16.19
C GLY A 172 -2.08 -2.59 17.42
N GLU A 173 -2.38 -1.48 18.09
CA GLU A 173 -3.20 -1.45 19.31
C GLU A 173 -4.12 -0.23 19.31
N ASN A 174 -4.75 0.08 20.44
CA ASN A 174 -5.50 1.31 20.66
C ASN A 174 -5.00 2.07 21.89
N ASN A 175 -5.18 3.38 21.89
CA ASN A 175 -4.76 4.22 23.01
C ASN A 175 -5.63 5.49 23.12
N GLY A 176 -5.54 6.15 24.28
CA GLY A 176 -6.28 7.38 24.55
C GLY A 176 -5.91 8.52 23.59
N ASN A 177 -6.90 9.20 23.04
CA ASN A 177 -6.75 10.25 22.02
C ASN A 177 -5.96 11.48 22.48
N THR A 178 -5.70 11.60 23.77
CA THR A 178 -4.90 12.68 24.37
C THR A 178 -3.41 12.40 24.39
N LEU A 179 -2.98 11.17 24.08
CA LEU A 179 -1.56 10.85 23.97
C LEU A 179 -0.93 11.55 22.76
N PHE A 180 0.37 11.74 22.85
CA PHE A 180 1.16 12.37 21.80
C PHE A 180 1.90 11.30 21.01
N LEU A 181 1.44 11.02 19.78
CA LEU A 181 2.02 10.03 18.87
C LEU A 181 2.36 10.70 17.53
N ALA A 182 3.18 10.07 16.72
CA ALA A 182 3.52 10.54 15.40
C ALA A 182 2.35 10.36 14.40
N ALA A 183 2.45 11.00 13.25
CA ALA A 183 1.52 10.82 12.14
C ALA A 183 2.27 10.72 10.80
N ARG A 184 1.68 9.99 9.86
CA ARG A 184 2.05 9.96 8.45
C ARG A 184 0.78 10.02 7.63
N LEU A 185 0.70 10.93 6.68
CA LEU A 185 -0.50 11.12 5.87
C LEU A 185 -0.46 10.23 4.62
N VAL A 186 -1.66 9.94 4.16
CA VAL A 186 -1.94 9.15 2.97
C VAL A 186 -3.00 9.84 2.12
N ARG A 187 -3.00 9.58 0.82
CA ARG A 187 -4.08 9.94 -0.09
C ARG A 187 -4.36 8.84 -1.10
N GLY A 188 -5.41 8.96 -1.87
CA GLY A 188 -5.80 7.97 -2.88
C GLY A 188 -6.14 6.63 -2.23
N GLY A 189 -5.91 5.57 -2.98
CA GLY A 189 -6.35 4.22 -2.67
C GLY A 189 -7.76 4.00 -3.19
N GLN A 190 -8.09 2.75 -3.48
CA GLN A 190 -9.51 2.36 -3.55
C GLN A 190 -9.97 2.42 -2.09
N PRO A 191 -10.90 3.30 -1.71
CA PRO A 191 -11.43 3.25 -0.37
C PRO A 191 -12.14 1.90 -0.23
N SER A 192 -11.54 0.97 0.50
CA SER A 192 -12.29 -0.19 1.01
C SER A 192 -13.41 0.26 1.96
N ASP A 193 -13.40 1.54 2.29
CA ASP A 193 -14.42 2.26 3.06
C ASP A 193 -15.14 3.32 2.20
N SER A 194 -15.12 3.21 0.86
CA SER A 194 -15.80 4.15 -0.03
C SER A 194 -17.32 4.12 0.03
N PHE A 195 -17.88 3.35 0.93
CA PHE A 195 -19.25 3.58 1.35
C PHE A 195 -19.42 4.83 2.24
N ASP A 196 -18.32 5.40 2.76
CA ASP A 196 -18.36 6.55 3.66
C ASP A 196 -17.79 7.85 3.06
N SER A 197 -17.26 7.81 1.84
CA SER A 197 -16.76 8.99 1.14
C SER A 197 -17.62 9.31 -0.09
N LEU A 198 -18.84 9.75 0.16
CA LEU A 198 -19.76 10.36 -0.83
C LEU A 198 -19.26 11.70 -1.39
N ASN A 199 -17.96 11.99 -1.27
CA ASN A 199 -17.32 13.21 -1.77
C ASN A 199 -16.41 12.97 -2.98
N ASN A 200 -16.56 11.86 -3.70
CA ASN A 200 -15.99 11.79 -5.04
C ASN A 200 -16.99 12.44 -6.00
N THR A 201 -16.64 13.60 -6.52
CA THR A 201 -17.43 14.43 -7.42
C THR A 201 -17.87 13.62 -8.65
N GLY A 202 -18.99 12.90 -8.51
CA GLY A 202 -19.62 12.19 -9.62
C GLY A 202 -20.08 10.76 -9.39
N CYS A 203 -19.46 9.99 -8.48
CA CYS A 203 -19.96 8.64 -8.16
C CYS A 203 -21.06 8.73 -7.10
N THR A 204 -22.29 8.55 -7.51
CA THR A 204 -23.41 8.32 -6.60
C THR A 204 -23.78 6.84 -6.65
N LEU A 205 -24.29 6.29 -5.56
CA LEU A 205 -24.81 4.92 -5.54
C LEU A 205 -26.12 4.77 -6.34
N ASP A 206 -26.70 5.87 -6.82
CA ASP A 206 -27.76 5.90 -7.83
C ASP A 206 -27.16 5.52 -9.20
N ILE A 207 -26.95 4.22 -9.40
CA ILE A 207 -26.24 3.69 -10.58
C ILE A 207 -27.11 3.74 -11.83
N ASP A 208 -28.40 3.56 -11.70
CA ASP A 208 -29.35 3.63 -12.81
C ASP A 208 -29.85 5.07 -13.10
N GLY A 209 -29.59 6.02 -12.19
CA GLY A 209 -29.89 7.44 -12.39
C GLY A 209 -31.37 7.80 -12.24
N ASN A 210 -32.09 7.11 -11.39
CA ASN A 210 -33.51 7.38 -11.11
C ASN A 210 -33.72 8.39 -9.96
N GLY A 211 -32.64 8.82 -9.29
CA GLY A 211 -32.65 9.72 -8.15
C GLY A 211 -32.90 9.04 -6.81
N VAL A 212 -32.98 7.71 -6.76
CA VAL A 212 -33.16 6.92 -5.57
C VAL A 212 -32.02 5.90 -5.46
N ILE A 213 -31.45 5.74 -4.29
CA ILE A 213 -30.41 4.72 -4.04
C ILE A 213 -31.09 3.53 -3.35
N ASP A 214 -31.17 2.39 -4.02
CA ASP A 214 -31.72 1.18 -3.41
C ASP A 214 -30.92 -0.08 -3.73
N ALA A 215 -31.05 -1.07 -2.84
CA ALA A 215 -30.29 -2.31 -2.90
C ALA A 215 -30.75 -3.26 -4.02
N LEU A 216 -32.01 -3.16 -4.45
CA LEU A 216 -32.61 -4.09 -5.42
C LEU A 216 -32.38 -3.64 -6.86
N THR A 217 -32.09 -2.37 -7.07
CA THR A 217 -31.69 -1.82 -8.37
C THR A 217 -30.20 -1.52 -8.39
N ASP A 218 -29.75 -0.44 -7.77
CA ASP A 218 -28.36 0.01 -7.80
C ASP A 218 -27.38 -0.98 -7.19
N GLY A 219 -27.71 -1.52 -6.02
CA GLY A 219 -26.89 -2.55 -5.36
C GLY A 219 -26.73 -3.79 -6.23
N LEU A 220 -27.80 -4.23 -6.89
CA LEU A 220 -27.77 -5.41 -7.75
C LEU A 220 -27.00 -5.14 -9.04
N LEU A 221 -27.12 -3.96 -9.64
CA LEU A 221 -26.33 -3.52 -10.81
C LEU A 221 -24.83 -3.53 -10.50
N SER A 222 -24.46 -2.95 -9.37
CA SER A 222 -23.06 -2.91 -8.91
C SER A 222 -22.51 -4.31 -8.68
N LEU A 223 -23.23 -5.13 -7.94
CA LEU A 223 -22.82 -6.50 -7.60
C LEU A 223 -22.63 -7.37 -8.84
N ARG A 224 -23.57 -7.34 -9.77
CA ARG A 224 -23.49 -8.11 -11.02
C ARG A 224 -22.31 -7.68 -11.89
N ALA A 225 -22.05 -6.38 -11.98
CA ALA A 225 -20.91 -5.85 -12.69
C ALA A 225 -19.58 -6.32 -12.08
N GLN A 226 -19.48 -6.34 -10.75
CA GLN A 226 -18.29 -6.81 -10.02
C GLN A 226 -18.05 -8.31 -10.21
N PHE A 227 -19.10 -9.11 -10.37
CA PHE A 227 -18.98 -10.53 -10.75
C PHE A 227 -18.66 -10.76 -12.24
N GLY A 228 -18.41 -9.70 -12.99
CA GLY A 228 -18.02 -9.79 -14.40
C GLY A 228 -19.18 -10.06 -15.34
N LEU A 229 -20.44 -9.95 -14.91
CA LEU A 229 -21.60 -10.05 -15.79
C LEU A 229 -21.63 -8.85 -16.74
N LYS A 230 -22.22 -9.03 -17.91
CA LYS A 230 -22.29 -8.01 -18.99
C LYS A 230 -23.67 -7.99 -19.64
N GLY A 231 -23.94 -6.90 -20.35
CA GLY A 231 -25.17 -6.76 -21.13
C GLY A 231 -26.43 -6.88 -20.29
N THR A 232 -27.41 -7.59 -20.78
CA THR A 232 -28.69 -7.80 -20.10
C THR A 232 -28.58 -8.60 -18.82
N ALA A 233 -27.51 -9.38 -18.65
CA ALA A 233 -27.29 -10.10 -17.40
C ALA A 233 -27.03 -9.16 -16.20
N VAL A 234 -26.54 -7.95 -16.45
CA VAL A 234 -26.43 -6.91 -15.43
C VAL A 234 -27.77 -6.24 -15.17
N THR A 235 -28.52 -5.87 -16.22
CA THR A 235 -29.65 -4.95 -16.12
C THR A 235 -31.01 -5.60 -15.92
N THR A 236 -31.20 -6.87 -16.30
CA THR A 236 -32.50 -7.54 -16.19
C THR A 236 -33.03 -7.58 -14.75
N GLY A 237 -34.17 -6.93 -14.53
CA GLY A 237 -34.83 -6.86 -13.21
C GLY A 237 -34.05 -6.02 -12.16
N ALA A 238 -33.10 -5.20 -12.59
CA ALA A 238 -32.29 -4.35 -11.74
C ALA A 238 -32.32 -2.87 -12.14
N ILE A 239 -33.28 -2.47 -12.95
CA ILE A 239 -33.47 -1.07 -13.38
C ILE A 239 -34.70 -0.53 -12.66
N GLY A 240 -34.53 0.55 -11.91
CA GLY A 240 -35.58 1.22 -11.17
C GLY A 240 -36.51 2.04 -12.07
N ALA A 241 -37.69 2.34 -11.56
CA ALA A 241 -38.61 3.25 -12.27
C ALA A 241 -38.00 4.65 -12.40
N GLY A 242 -38.10 5.26 -13.59
CA GLY A 242 -37.53 6.57 -13.86
C GLY A 242 -36.03 6.58 -14.17
N ALA A 243 -35.40 5.41 -14.30
CA ALA A 243 -33.95 5.30 -14.59
C ALA A 243 -33.57 6.01 -15.89
N THR A 244 -32.49 6.78 -15.85
CA THR A 244 -31.86 7.44 -17.00
C THR A 244 -30.78 6.61 -17.66
N ARG A 245 -30.22 5.64 -16.90
CA ARG A 245 -29.22 4.66 -17.35
C ARG A 245 -29.84 3.26 -17.32
N THR A 246 -30.31 2.79 -18.47
CA THR A 246 -31.10 1.54 -18.58
C THR A 246 -30.34 0.40 -19.28
N THR A 247 -29.18 0.69 -19.85
CA THR A 247 -28.36 -0.30 -20.57
C THR A 247 -27.01 -0.52 -19.89
N TRP A 248 -26.43 -1.70 -20.05
CA TRP A 248 -25.08 -1.98 -19.56
C TRP A 248 -24.05 -0.97 -20.06
N ALA A 249 -24.14 -0.57 -21.31
CA ALA A 249 -23.22 0.40 -21.90
C ALA A 249 -23.25 1.75 -21.15
N GLN A 250 -24.42 2.27 -20.82
CA GLN A 250 -24.59 3.52 -20.07
C GLN A 250 -24.11 3.38 -18.63
N ILE A 251 -24.48 2.28 -17.94
CA ILE A 251 -24.09 1.98 -16.58
C ILE A 251 -22.57 1.81 -16.48
N ARG A 252 -21.98 1.07 -17.38
CA ARG A 252 -20.54 0.87 -17.45
C ARG A 252 -19.78 2.18 -17.66
N VAL A 253 -20.24 3.02 -18.57
CA VAL A 253 -19.64 4.35 -18.81
C VAL A 253 -19.71 5.18 -17.53
N TYR A 254 -20.85 5.20 -16.85
CA TYR A 254 -21.02 5.91 -15.59
C TYR A 254 -20.07 5.39 -14.52
N LEU A 255 -20.04 4.07 -14.29
CA LEU A 255 -19.18 3.44 -13.29
C LEU A 255 -17.69 3.69 -13.58
N ASN A 256 -17.26 3.55 -14.83
CA ASN A 256 -15.87 3.79 -15.19
C ASN A 256 -15.46 5.26 -15.10
N ALA A 257 -16.34 6.17 -15.50
CA ALA A 257 -16.04 7.60 -15.51
C ALA A 257 -16.12 8.24 -14.11
N ASN A 258 -17.07 7.80 -13.29
CA ASN A 258 -17.39 8.48 -12.04
C ASN A 258 -17.01 7.68 -10.78
N CYS A 259 -16.94 6.35 -10.87
CA CYS A 259 -16.70 5.47 -9.72
C CYS A 259 -15.33 4.78 -9.76
N GLY A 260 -14.43 5.18 -10.66
CA GLY A 260 -13.06 4.66 -10.72
C GLY A 260 -12.95 3.18 -11.08
N THR A 261 -14.00 2.60 -11.69
CA THR A 261 -13.97 1.20 -12.16
C THR A 261 -13.36 1.12 -13.57
N ASN A 262 -13.01 -0.09 -14.02
CA ASN A 262 -12.50 -0.35 -15.37
C ASN A 262 -13.20 -1.58 -15.97
N PHE A 263 -14.52 -1.56 -16.01
CA PHE A 263 -15.30 -2.65 -16.61
C PHE A 263 -15.14 -2.66 -18.12
N LEU A 264 -14.86 -3.83 -18.69
CA LEU A 264 -14.78 -4.05 -20.13
C LEU A 264 -16.19 -4.11 -20.78
N PRO A 265 -16.29 -3.82 -22.08
CA PRO A 265 -17.53 -3.91 -22.86
C PRO A 265 -18.20 -5.27 -22.80
#